data_d529528acd2783a2a981f1a8070b18a6
#
_entry.id   d529528acd2783a2a981f1a8070b18a6
#
_cell.length_a   1.000
_cell.length_b   1.000
_cell.length_c   1.000
_cell.angle_alpha   90.00
_cell.angle_beta   90.00
_cell.angle_gamma   90.00
#
_symmetry.space_group_name_H-M   'P 1'
#
loop_
_entity.id
_entity.type
_entity.pdbx_description
1 polymer ?
#
loop_
_entity_poly.entity_id
_entity_poly.type
_entity_poly.pdbx_seq_one_letter_code
_entity_poly.pdbx_strand_id
1 'polypeptide(L)'
;MTVKRLSVRVLVGVMFSLLAFPNNLVAFAQEQNEHCTPVGGALMTNIGAIAGVTNLGPVFGDLNGSVAATILGQNSNGSYNVQHYWVTAAGDTITLKQAVLIPTYPTSDKAIVAVPWGNYRSYITGGTGKFKDATGYLDYFGMADFQQNTLVLRYRGQVCYAS
;
A
#
# COMPACT_ATOMS: atom_id res chain seq x y z
N MET A 1 71.49 46.16 54.74
CA MET A 1 70.38 45.23 55.09
C MET A 1 69.35 45.35 54.09
N THR A 2 69.25 44.39 53.16
CA THR A 2 68.36 44.49 51.97
C THR A 2 67.23 43.45 52.13
N VAL A 3 66.04 43.89 52.36
CA VAL A 3 64.85 43.06 52.51
C VAL A 3 64.27 42.73 51.11
N LYS A 4 64.38 41.41 50.72
CA LYS A 4 63.73 40.86 49.50
C LYS A 4 62.24 40.66 49.75
N ARG A 5 61.43 41.35 48.98
CA ARG A 5 59.96 41.08 48.92
C ARG A 5 59.66 39.88 48.04
N LEU A 6 59.00 38.90 48.63
CA LEU A 6 58.52 37.69 47.98
C LEU A 6 57.16 37.97 47.40
N SER A 7 57.02 37.95 46.06
CA SER A 7 55.72 38.07 45.39
C SER A 7 55.08 36.70 45.24
N VAL A 8 53.97 36.48 45.91
CA VAL A 8 53.11 35.31 45.74
C VAL A 8 52.21 35.57 44.57
N ARG A 9 52.35 34.85 43.45
CA ARG A 9 51.40 34.84 42.33
C ARG A 9 50.36 33.74 42.60
N VAL A 10 49.13 34.18 42.86
CA VAL A 10 47.97 33.31 42.93
C VAL A 10 47.53 33.01 41.50
N LEU A 11 47.66 31.76 41.10
CA LEU A 11 47.13 31.24 39.83
C LEU A 11 45.65 30.86 40.07
N VAL A 12 44.73 31.69 39.55
CA VAL A 12 43.32 31.37 39.50
C VAL A 12 43.09 30.46 38.29
N GLY A 13 42.93 29.17 38.54
CA GLY A 13 42.53 28.18 37.54
C GLY A 13 41.04 28.31 37.26
N VAL A 14 40.70 28.82 36.11
CA VAL A 14 39.30 28.80 35.59
C VAL A 14 39.05 27.42 35.05
N MET A 15 38.30 26.61 35.81
CA MET A 15 37.75 25.32 35.34
C MET A 15 36.59 25.59 34.40
N PHE A 16 36.83 25.47 33.09
CA PHE A 16 35.75 25.43 32.09
C PHE A 16 35.07 24.07 32.18
N SER A 17 33.91 24.01 32.84
CA SER A 17 33.02 22.85 32.79
C SER A 17 32.32 22.82 31.41
N LEU A 18 32.79 21.93 30.53
CA LEU A 18 32.09 21.60 29.29
C LEU A 18 30.78 20.87 29.65
N LEU A 19 29.68 21.61 29.71
CA LEU A 19 28.36 21.05 29.73
C LEU A 19 28.09 20.42 28.34
N ALA A 20 28.25 19.11 28.22
CA ALA A 20 27.79 18.35 27.07
C ALA A 20 26.25 18.36 27.09
N PHE A 21 25.64 19.25 26.29
CA PHE A 21 24.21 19.15 25.99
C PHE A 21 24.01 17.92 25.12
N PRO A 22 23.12 16.98 25.50
CA PRO A 22 22.70 15.93 24.58
C PRO A 22 21.96 16.60 23.43
N ASN A 23 22.58 16.61 22.25
CA ASN A 23 21.91 16.96 21.01
C ASN A 23 20.82 15.89 20.76
N ASN A 24 19.64 16.11 21.31
CA ASN A 24 18.45 15.43 20.83
C ASN A 24 18.20 15.94 19.42
N LEU A 25 18.79 15.26 18.44
CA LEU A 25 18.37 15.36 17.04
C LEU A 25 16.93 14.83 17.00
N VAL A 26 15.97 15.73 17.16
CA VAL A 26 14.59 15.48 16.77
C VAL A 26 14.66 15.32 15.27
N ALA A 27 14.69 14.07 14.82
CA ALA A 27 14.45 13.76 13.41
C ALA A 27 13.03 14.26 13.11
N PHE A 28 12.93 15.42 12.50
CA PHE A 28 11.70 15.84 11.85
C PHE A 28 11.47 14.80 10.76
N ALA A 29 10.49 13.91 11.00
CA ALA A 29 9.94 13.11 9.93
C ALA A 29 9.44 14.14 8.89
N GLN A 30 10.12 14.18 7.75
CA GLN A 30 9.72 15.01 6.63
C GLN A 30 8.34 14.48 6.27
N GLU A 31 7.27 15.26 6.51
CA GLU A 31 5.95 14.95 5.99
C GLU A 31 6.12 14.81 4.48
N GLN A 32 6.10 13.56 4.01
CA GLN A 32 6.01 13.31 2.58
C GLN A 32 4.70 13.93 2.13
N ASN A 33 4.76 14.99 1.34
CA ASN A 33 3.61 15.59 0.68
C ASN A 33 3.08 14.56 -0.32
N GLU A 34 2.28 13.60 0.16
CA GLU A 34 1.61 12.63 -0.68
C GLU A 34 0.57 13.36 -1.52
N HIS A 35 0.74 13.32 -2.83
CA HIS A 35 -0.29 13.78 -3.75
C HIS A 35 -1.23 12.63 -4.07
N CYS A 36 -2.43 12.64 -3.45
CA CYS A 36 -3.44 11.61 -3.67
C CYS A 36 -4.37 11.97 -4.83
N THR A 37 -4.47 11.07 -5.79
CA THR A 37 -5.33 11.18 -6.97
C THR A 37 -6.44 10.13 -6.89
N PRO A 38 -7.73 10.50 -6.99
CA PRO A 38 -8.81 9.54 -7.16
C PRO A 38 -8.63 8.73 -8.44
N VAL A 39 -8.92 7.43 -8.36
CA VAL A 39 -8.82 6.51 -9.50
C VAL A 39 -10.06 5.62 -9.57
N GLY A 40 -10.41 5.21 -10.79
CA GLY A 40 -11.53 4.32 -11.03
C GLY A 40 -11.51 3.68 -12.41
N GLY A 41 -12.30 2.62 -12.55
CA GLY A 41 -12.40 1.89 -13.82
C GLY A 41 -13.11 0.55 -13.66
N ALA A 42 -12.80 -0.36 -14.58
CA ALA A 42 -13.34 -1.71 -14.62
C ALA A 42 -12.24 -2.73 -14.91
N LEU A 43 -12.42 -3.93 -14.42
CA LEU A 43 -11.63 -5.10 -14.79
C LEU A 43 -12.55 -6.23 -15.24
N MET A 44 -12.08 -6.97 -16.23
CA MET A 44 -12.78 -8.13 -16.77
C MET A 44 -11.78 -9.29 -16.80
N THR A 45 -12.06 -10.35 -16.04
CA THR A 45 -11.15 -11.48 -15.97
C THR A 45 -11.86 -12.80 -16.23
N ASN A 46 -11.11 -13.79 -16.76
CA ASN A 46 -11.55 -15.17 -16.80
C ASN A 46 -11.26 -15.84 -15.46
N ILE A 47 -12.28 -16.47 -14.88
CA ILE A 47 -12.15 -17.16 -13.59
C ILE A 47 -11.28 -18.41 -13.78
N GLY A 48 -10.31 -18.58 -12.89
CA GLY A 48 -9.44 -19.75 -12.88
C GLY A 48 -8.54 -19.92 -14.10
N ALA A 49 -8.26 -18.83 -14.83
CA ALA A 49 -7.47 -18.84 -16.06
C ALA A 49 -6.09 -19.49 -15.90
N ILE A 50 -5.49 -19.41 -14.71
CA ILE A 50 -4.21 -20.04 -14.39
C ILE A 50 -4.39 -20.99 -13.22
N ALA A 51 -4.08 -22.27 -13.43
CA ALA A 51 -4.11 -23.33 -12.42
C ALA A 51 -5.44 -23.44 -11.63
N GLY A 52 -6.56 -22.96 -12.19
CA GLY A 52 -7.89 -23.02 -11.55
C GLY A 52 -8.10 -22.04 -10.39
N VAL A 53 -7.10 -21.29 -9.97
CA VAL A 53 -7.16 -20.42 -8.78
C VAL A 53 -6.85 -18.95 -9.07
N THR A 54 -6.29 -18.61 -10.22
CA THR A 54 -5.93 -17.26 -10.60
C THR A 54 -6.81 -16.75 -11.72
N ASN A 55 -7.51 -15.65 -11.47
CA ASN A 55 -8.25 -14.90 -12.47
C ASN A 55 -7.27 -13.98 -13.20
N LEU A 56 -7.43 -13.84 -14.51
CA LEU A 56 -6.55 -13.00 -15.33
C LEU A 56 -7.37 -12.24 -16.37
N GLY A 57 -7.04 -10.97 -16.58
CA GLY A 57 -7.64 -10.19 -17.66
C GLY A 57 -7.28 -8.71 -17.68
N PRO A 58 -7.84 -7.96 -18.64
CA PRO A 58 -7.57 -6.54 -18.80
C PRO A 58 -8.23 -5.69 -17.73
N VAL A 59 -7.61 -4.52 -17.53
CA VAL A 59 -8.13 -3.42 -16.71
C VAL A 59 -8.26 -2.18 -17.57
N PHE A 60 -9.34 -1.46 -17.37
CA PHE A 60 -9.70 -0.21 -18.07
C PHE A 60 -9.88 0.93 -17.08
N GLY A 61 -9.66 2.17 -17.52
CA GLY A 61 -9.78 3.39 -16.71
C GLY A 61 -8.43 3.97 -16.32
N ASP A 62 -8.37 4.60 -15.16
CA ASP A 62 -7.19 5.38 -14.73
C ASP A 62 -5.93 4.53 -14.51
N LEU A 63 -6.12 3.24 -14.18
CA LEU A 63 -5.04 2.27 -13.97
C LEU A 63 -5.09 1.17 -15.06
N ASN A 64 -5.30 1.55 -16.32
CA ASN A 64 -5.42 0.62 -17.43
C ASN A 64 -4.19 -0.30 -17.54
N GLY A 65 -4.43 -1.55 -17.96
CA GLY A 65 -3.39 -2.56 -18.07
C GLY A 65 -3.94 -3.97 -17.92
N SER A 66 -3.30 -4.79 -17.10
CA SER A 66 -3.70 -6.17 -16.80
C SER A 66 -3.64 -6.46 -15.31
N VAL A 67 -4.52 -7.33 -14.85
CA VAL A 67 -4.56 -7.79 -13.47
C VAL A 67 -4.65 -9.32 -13.43
N ALA A 68 -3.92 -9.91 -12.49
CA ALA A 68 -4.15 -11.26 -12.02
C ALA A 68 -4.61 -11.20 -10.55
N ALA A 69 -5.57 -12.05 -10.19
CA ALA A 69 -6.05 -12.18 -8.81
C ALA A 69 -6.07 -13.66 -8.42
N THR A 70 -5.18 -14.03 -7.52
CA THR A 70 -5.05 -15.42 -7.04
C THR A 70 -5.82 -15.60 -5.74
N ILE A 71 -6.73 -16.57 -5.71
CA ILE A 71 -7.41 -16.99 -4.49
C ILE A 71 -6.46 -17.88 -3.70
N LEU A 72 -6.06 -17.42 -2.52
CA LEU A 72 -5.10 -18.12 -1.64
C LEU A 72 -5.79 -19.12 -0.71
N GLY A 73 -7.09 -18.95 -0.47
CA GLY A 73 -7.87 -19.84 0.38
C GLY A 73 -9.16 -19.20 0.88
N GLN A 74 -10.05 -20.03 1.40
CA GLN A 74 -11.29 -19.61 2.04
C GLN A 74 -11.16 -19.66 3.56
N ASN A 75 -11.64 -18.60 4.22
CA ASN A 75 -11.71 -18.50 5.67
C ASN A 75 -12.96 -19.21 6.20
N SER A 76 -12.98 -19.55 7.48
CA SER A 76 -14.10 -20.25 8.14
C SER A 76 -15.44 -19.48 8.10
N ASN A 77 -15.38 -18.16 7.94
CA ASN A 77 -16.56 -17.30 7.78
C ASN A 77 -17.06 -17.18 6.32
N GLY A 78 -16.49 -17.95 5.39
CA GLY A 78 -16.87 -17.94 3.98
C GLY A 78 -16.22 -16.83 3.12
N SER A 79 -15.40 -15.96 3.69
CA SER A 79 -14.61 -14.97 2.93
C SER A 79 -13.39 -15.63 2.29
N TYR A 80 -12.79 -14.95 1.30
CA TYR A 80 -11.60 -15.43 0.59
C TYR A 80 -10.43 -14.49 0.76
N ASN A 81 -9.24 -15.05 0.93
CA ASN A 81 -7.98 -14.31 0.85
C ASN A 81 -7.53 -14.26 -0.61
N VAL A 82 -7.24 -13.06 -1.11
CA VAL A 82 -6.91 -12.83 -2.51
C VAL A 82 -5.65 -11.98 -2.62
N GLN A 83 -4.71 -12.41 -3.46
CA GLN A 83 -3.53 -11.64 -3.84
C GLN A 83 -3.70 -11.10 -5.25
N HIS A 84 -3.49 -9.80 -5.42
CA HIS A 84 -3.50 -9.15 -6.72
C HIS A 84 -2.09 -8.90 -7.24
N TYR A 85 -1.96 -9.00 -8.57
CA TYR A 85 -0.77 -8.61 -9.33
C TYR A 85 -1.23 -7.69 -10.45
N TRP A 86 -0.75 -6.48 -10.48
CA TRP A 86 -1.19 -5.46 -11.42
C TRP A 86 -0.03 -4.91 -12.23
N VAL A 87 -0.19 -4.87 -13.55
CA VAL A 87 0.76 -4.26 -14.48
C VAL A 87 -0.01 -3.26 -15.33
N THR A 88 0.41 -2.00 -15.32
CA THR A 88 -0.21 -0.95 -16.13
C THR A 88 0.21 -1.07 -17.60
N ALA A 89 -0.53 -0.42 -18.50
CA ALA A 89 -0.18 -0.37 -19.92
C ALA A 89 1.19 0.31 -20.19
N ALA A 90 1.69 1.10 -19.26
CA ALA A 90 3.04 1.68 -19.31
C ALA A 90 4.15 0.71 -18.87
N GLY A 91 3.78 -0.47 -18.36
CA GLY A 91 4.73 -1.47 -17.84
C GLY A 91 5.06 -1.33 -16.36
N ASP A 92 4.53 -0.32 -15.67
CA ASP A 92 4.70 -0.18 -14.23
C ASP A 92 3.86 -1.20 -13.47
N THR A 93 4.34 -1.70 -12.34
CA THR A 93 3.60 -2.58 -11.45
C THR A 93 2.98 -1.81 -10.29
N ILE A 94 1.86 -2.32 -9.76
CA ILE A 94 1.27 -1.84 -8.51
C ILE A 94 1.31 -3.00 -7.51
N THR A 95 1.98 -2.79 -6.39
CA THR A 95 2.06 -3.76 -5.30
C THR A 95 0.90 -3.54 -4.33
N LEU A 96 0.14 -4.61 -4.09
CA LEU A 96 -1.06 -4.58 -3.27
C LEU A 96 -0.93 -5.55 -2.09
N LYS A 97 -1.40 -5.15 -0.93
CA LYS A 97 -1.57 -6.09 0.20
C LYS A 97 -2.61 -7.13 -0.17
N GLN A 98 -2.45 -8.32 0.40
CA GLN A 98 -3.50 -9.34 0.38
C GLN A 98 -4.82 -8.74 0.87
N ALA A 99 -5.89 -9.01 0.12
CA ALA A 99 -7.24 -8.54 0.41
C ALA A 99 -8.12 -9.67 0.93
N VAL A 100 -9.17 -9.30 1.65
CA VAL A 100 -10.25 -10.20 2.03
C VAL A 100 -11.48 -9.85 1.21
N LEU A 101 -11.94 -10.81 0.41
CA LEU A 101 -13.17 -10.73 -0.37
C LEU A 101 -14.31 -11.35 0.44
N ILE A 102 -15.38 -10.59 0.69
CA ILE A 102 -16.61 -11.08 1.33
C ILE A 102 -17.69 -11.16 0.25
N PRO A 103 -17.98 -12.36 -0.29
CA PRO A 103 -18.95 -12.54 -1.36
C PRO A 103 -20.39 -12.55 -0.82
N THR A 104 -21.34 -12.27 -1.71
CA THR A 104 -22.75 -12.60 -1.54
C THR A 104 -23.22 -13.49 -2.70
N TYR A 105 -24.20 -14.32 -2.43
CA TYR A 105 -24.72 -15.28 -3.41
C TYR A 105 -26.18 -14.97 -3.70
N PRO A 106 -26.46 -14.23 -4.79
CA PRO A 106 -27.84 -13.85 -5.13
C PRO A 106 -28.69 -15.01 -5.66
N THR A 107 -28.04 -16.12 -6.09
CA THR A 107 -28.71 -17.32 -6.58
C THR A 107 -28.46 -18.51 -5.63
N SER A 108 -29.46 -19.39 -5.51
CA SER A 108 -29.38 -20.55 -4.61
C SER A 108 -28.34 -21.58 -5.05
N ASP A 109 -28.07 -21.70 -6.34
CA ASP A 109 -27.03 -22.57 -6.91
C ASP A 109 -25.62 -22.00 -6.78
N LYS A 110 -25.51 -20.75 -6.27
CA LYS A 110 -24.24 -20.03 -6.12
C LYS A 110 -23.46 -19.84 -7.42
N ALA A 111 -24.09 -19.97 -8.56
CA ALA A 111 -23.47 -19.77 -9.87
C ALA A 111 -23.04 -18.31 -10.07
N ILE A 112 -23.81 -17.39 -9.50
CA ILE A 112 -23.50 -15.95 -9.48
C ILE A 112 -22.97 -15.56 -8.11
N VAL A 113 -21.82 -14.90 -8.10
CA VAL A 113 -21.23 -14.31 -6.90
C VAL A 113 -21.22 -12.80 -7.08
N ALA A 114 -21.91 -12.10 -6.18
CA ALA A 114 -21.84 -10.65 -6.12
C ALA A 114 -20.80 -10.21 -5.09
N VAL A 115 -20.09 -9.15 -5.43
CA VAL A 115 -19.16 -8.45 -4.57
C VAL A 115 -19.74 -7.05 -4.31
N PRO A 116 -20.45 -6.86 -3.19
CA PRO A 116 -21.00 -5.56 -2.83
C PRO A 116 -19.91 -4.52 -2.56
N TRP A 117 -20.27 -3.27 -2.71
CA TRP A 117 -19.40 -2.15 -2.32
C TRP A 117 -18.98 -2.27 -0.83
N GLY A 118 -17.69 -2.03 -0.57
CA GLY A 118 -17.12 -2.11 0.79
C GLY A 118 -16.71 -3.50 1.25
N ASN A 119 -17.06 -4.56 0.51
CA ASN A 119 -16.75 -5.94 0.86
C ASN A 119 -15.42 -6.47 0.30
N TYR A 120 -14.69 -5.64 -0.47
CA TYR A 120 -13.44 -6.06 -1.10
C TYR A 120 -12.51 -4.87 -1.30
N ARG A 121 -11.52 -4.72 -0.42
CA ARG A 121 -10.51 -3.65 -0.47
C ARG A 121 -9.10 -4.20 -0.47
N SER A 122 -8.24 -3.67 -1.34
CA SER A 122 -6.79 -3.85 -1.29
C SER A 122 -6.10 -2.53 -0.99
N TYR A 123 -5.00 -2.57 -0.22
CA TYR A 123 -4.16 -1.41 0.04
C TYR A 123 -2.92 -1.44 -0.86
N ILE A 124 -2.60 -0.30 -1.46
CA ILE A 124 -1.40 -0.09 -2.26
C ILE A 124 -0.22 0.10 -1.29
N THR A 125 0.88 -0.57 -1.57
CA THR A 125 2.10 -0.54 -0.75
C THR A 125 3.34 -0.20 -1.56
N GLY A 126 3.16 0.27 -2.79
CA GLY A 126 4.22 0.64 -3.71
C GLY A 126 4.04 0.05 -5.09
N GLY A 127 5.14 -0.12 -5.80
CA GLY A 127 5.21 -0.66 -7.14
C GLY A 127 6.50 -0.27 -7.83
N THR A 128 6.46 -0.24 -9.17
CA THR A 128 7.57 0.25 -10.00
C THR A 128 7.19 1.52 -10.75
N GLY A 129 8.17 2.19 -11.34
CA GLY A 129 7.97 3.42 -12.10
C GLY A 129 7.26 4.49 -11.27
N LYS A 130 6.15 5.02 -11.78
CA LYS A 130 5.38 6.05 -11.07
C LYS A 130 4.72 5.59 -9.76
N PHE A 131 4.64 4.26 -9.53
CA PHE A 131 4.08 3.69 -8.30
C PHE A 131 5.14 3.32 -7.27
N LYS A 132 6.40 3.67 -7.51
CA LYS A 132 7.45 3.51 -6.50
C LYS A 132 7.04 4.30 -5.26
N ASP A 133 7.06 3.62 -4.10
CA ASP A 133 6.68 4.19 -2.80
C ASP A 133 5.24 4.75 -2.73
N ALA A 134 4.38 4.43 -3.71
CA ALA A 134 2.98 4.85 -3.70
C ALA A 134 2.20 4.13 -2.60
N THR A 135 1.20 4.83 -2.05
CA THR A 135 0.24 4.31 -1.06
C THR A 135 -1.19 4.49 -1.57
N GLY A 136 -2.18 4.06 -0.78
CA GLY A 136 -3.58 4.23 -1.13
C GLY A 136 -4.39 2.95 -1.04
N TYR A 137 -5.52 2.91 -1.74
CA TYR A 137 -6.40 1.75 -1.75
C TYR A 137 -7.25 1.65 -3.00
N LEU A 138 -7.74 0.44 -3.28
CA LEU A 138 -8.72 0.14 -4.31
C LEU A 138 -9.85 -0.68 -3.70
N ASP A 139 -11.09 -0.21 -3.85
CA ASP A 139 -12.32 -0.97 -3.56
C ASP A 139 -12.82 -1.59 -4.85
N TYR A 140 -13.17 -2.87 -4.80
CA TYR A 140 -13.70 -3.62 -5.92
C TYR A 140 -15.16 -3.99 -5.67
N PHE A 141 -16.00 -3.94 -6.70
CA PHE A 141 -17.41 -4.32 -6.63
C PHE A 141 -17.93 -4.75 -7.99
N GLY A 142 -18.87 -5.67 -8.01
CA GLY A 142 -19.45 -6.22 -9.24
C GLY A 142 -19.87 -7.68 -9.08
N MET A 143 -19.69 -8.46 -10.14
CA MET A 143 -20.15 -9.86 -10.14
C MET A 143 -19.20 -10.80 -10.87
N ALA A 144 -19.21 -12.05 -10.45
CA ALA A 144 -18.63 -13.19 -11.12
C ALA A 144 -19.74 -14.16 -11.54
N ASP A 145 -19.63 -14.69 -12.74
CA ASP A 145 -20.47 -15.76 -13.27
C ASP A 145 -19.60 -17.01 -13.44
N PHE A 146 -19.79 -17.99 -12.55
CA PHE A 146 -19.04 -19.24 -12.58
C PHE A 146 -19.48 -20.19 -13.68
N GLN A 147 -20.70 -20.03 -14.25
CA GLN A 147 -21.14 -20.85 -15.38
C GLN A 147 -20.44 -20.38 -16.66
N GLN A 148 -20.21 -19.08 -16.80
CA GLN A 148 -19.53 -18.49 -17.96
C GLN A 148 -18.02 -18.32 -17.72
N ASN A 149 -17.51 -18.64 -16.54
CA ASN A 149 -16.13 -18.40 -16.13
C ASN A 149 -15.68 -16.94 -16.31
N THR A 150 -16.57 -15.99 -16.10
CA THR A 150 -16.31 -14.56 -16.27
C THR A 150 -16.51 -13.80 -14.97
N LEU A 151 -15.68 -12.77 -14.79
CA LEU A 151 -15.79 -11.84 -13.68
C LEU A 151 -15.69 -10.42 -14.23
N VAL A 152 -16.65 -9.58 -13.85
CA VAL A 152 -16.63 -8.15 -14.15
C VAL A 152 -16.74 -7.38 -12.85
N LEU A 153 -15.67 -6.69 -12.48
CA LEU A 153 -15.67 -5.78 -11.34
C LEU A 153 -15.39 -4.35 -11.81
N ARG A 154 -15.91 -3.42 -11.06
CA ARG A 154 -15.44 -2.04 -11.08
C ARG A 154 -14.48 -1.85 -9.94
N TYR A 155 -13.56 -0.88 -10.07
CA TYR A 155 -12.73 -0.43 -8.95
C TYR A 155 -12.88 1.08 -8.78
N ARG A 156 -12.75 1.53 -7.55
CA ARG A 156 -12.60 2.94 -7.15
C ARG A 156 -11.66 3.02 -5.96
N GLY A 157 -10.93 4.10 -5.88
CA GLY A 157 -10.01 4.33 -4.77
C GLY A 157 -9.21 5.59 -4.96
N GLN A 158 -8.04 5.59 -4.37
CA GLN A 158 -7.05 6.65 -4.55
C GLN A 158 -5.64 6.07 -4.57
N VAL A 159 -4.78 6.72 -5.33
CA VAL A 159 -3.33 6.49 -5.33
C VAL A 159 -2.66 7.74 -4.84
N CYS A 160 -1.84 7.62 -3.80
CA CYS A 160 -1.01 8.68 -3.25
C CYS A 160 0.42 8.43 -3.72
N TYR A 161 0.93 9.32 -4.55
CA TYR A 161 2.29 9.22 -5.08
C TYR A 161 3.27 9.89 -4.14
N ALA A 162 4.44 9.28 -3.95
CA ALA A 162 5.55 9.94 -3.29
C ALA A 162 6.06 11.11 -4.15
N SER A 163 6.35 12.23 -3.53
CA SER A 163 6.92 13.44 -4.16
C SER A 163 8.42 13.29 -4.41
#